data_af7c9188acb99c9c40f5c1dc102dc82a
#
_entry.id   af7c9188acb99c9c40f5c1dc102dc82a
#
_cell.length_a   1.000
_cell.length_b   1.000
_cell.length_c   1.000
_cell.angle_alpha   90.00
_cell.angle_beta   90.00
_cell.angle_gamma   90.00
#
_symmetry.space_group_name_H-M   'P 1'
#
loop_
_entity.id
_entity.type
_entity.pdbx_description
1 polymer ?
#
loop_
_entity_poly.entity_id
_entity_poly.type
_entity_poly.pdbx_seq_one_letter_code
_entity_poly.pdbx_strand_id
1 'polypeptide(L)'
;LNYGCMTSLALDPIEKKPLAQFHSGSSILSIGSFGCNFHCDFCQNAIISQENHVEYEKLTPEEVVNLALRLADEQGNIGIAYTYNEPLIGYEFIYDCAKLAHAHGLKNVLVTNGAITSKYLMDLLPYIDAMNIDLKAFTSGFYEKIGGNLELVKENIILCSAYTHVELTTLI
;
A
#
# COMPACT_ATOMS: atom_id res chain seq x y z
N LEU A 1 -8.86 -9.64 10.08
CA LEU A 1 -10.06 -8.92 10.52
C LEU A 1 -10.65 -8.04 9.40
N ASN A 2 -9.83 -7.44 8.52
CA ASN A 2 -10.24 -6.53 7.44
C ASN A 2 -10.12 -7.15 6.02
N TYR A 3 -10.02 -8.46 5.90
CA TYR A 3 -9.92 -9.15 4.61
C TYR A 3 -11.09 -8.81 3.70
N GLY A 4 -10.80 -8.19 2.55
CA GLY A 4 -11.80 -7.75 1.57
C GLY A 4 -12.68 -6.58 1.99
N CYS A 5 -12.43 -5.93 3.12
CA CYS A 5 -13.20 -4.77 3.57
C CYS A 5 -12.61 -3.49 2.98
N MET A 6 -13.25 -2.96 1.94
CA MET A 6 -12.77 -1.76 1.22
C MET A 6 -13.50 -0.52 1.71
N THR A 7 -12.75 0.47 2.20
CA THR A 7 -13.25 1.79 2.59
C THR A 7 -13.11 2.82 1.50
N SER A 8 -12.23 2.53 0.53
CA SER A 8 -11.89 3.47 -0.54
C SER A 8 -11.55 2.74 -1.83
N LEU A 9 -12.13 3.22 -2.93
CA LEU A 9 -11.88 2.78 -4.29
C LEU A 9 -11.86 4.02 -5.19
N ALA A 10 -10.73 4.29 -5.86
CA ALA A 10 -10.61 5.43 -6.77
C ALA A 10 -9.59 5.17 -7.87
N LEU A 11 -9.85 5.65 -9.07
CA LEU A 11 -8.85 5.71 -10.13
C LEU A 11 -8.07 7.02 -9.96
N ASP A 12 -6.83 6.93 -9.54
CA ASP A 12 -5.97 8.07 -9.22
C ASP A 12 -4.78 8.19 -10.16
N PRO A 13 -4.24 9.39 -10.37
CA PRO A 13 -2.90 9.55 -10.93
C PRO A 13 -1.86 8.84 -10.06
N ILE A 14 -0.85 8.23 -10.69
CA ILE A 14 0.22 7.49 -10.00
C ILE A 14 0.99 8.40 -9.03
N GLU A 15 1.10 9.68 -9.32
CA GLU A 15 1.77 10.69 -8.48
C GLU A 15 1.10 10.87 -7.12
N LYS A 16 -0.18 10.52 -6.98
CA LYS A 16 -0.85 10.46 -5.66
C LYS A 16 -0.37 9.30 -4.79
N LYS A 17 0.41 8.37 -5.36
CA LYS A 17 1.08 7.27 -4.61
C LYS A 17 2.51 7.62 -4.25
N PRO A 18 2.84 8.90 -4.15
CA PRO A 18 4.12 9.60 -4.26
C PRO A 18 5.20 8.84 -5.03
N LEU A 19 4.85 8.40 -6.26
CA LEU A 19 5.76 7.78 -7.20
C LEU A 19 6.00 8.72 -8.38
N ALA A 20 7.17 9.37 -8.38
CA ALA A 20 7.54 10.35 -9.40
C ALA A 20 8.26 9.72 -10.59
N GLN A 21 8.89 8.56 -10.39
CA GLN A 21 9.73 7.91 -11.40
C GLN A 21 9.17 6.57 -11.90
N PHE A 22 8.01 6.16 -11.41
CA PHE A 22 7.34 4.92 -11.82
C PHE A 22 6.10 5.24 -12.64
N HIS A 23 6.13 4.96 -13.96
CA HIS A 23 5.01 5.18 -14.88
C HIS A 23 4.34 6.56 -14.79
N SER A 24 5.12 7.65 -14.68
CA SER A 24 4.61 9.01 -14.52
C SER A 24 3.55 9.36 -15.57
N GLY A 25 2.46 10.02 -15.14
CA GLY A 25 1.33 10.41 -15.98
C GLY A 25 0.29 9.30 -16.20
N SER A 26 0.47 8.10 -15.61
CA SER A 26 -0.50 7.02 -15.70
C SER A 26 -1.55 7.10 -14.57
N SER A 27 -2.65 6.37 -14.77
CA SER A 27 -3.70 6.18 -13.75
C SER A 27 -3.62 4.79 -13.14
N ILE A 28 -3.93 4.67 -11.84
CA ILE A 28 -3.91 3.41 -11.11
C ILE A 28 -5.13 3.28 -10.20
N LEU A 29 -5.78 2.10 -10.19
CA LEU A 29 -6.87 1.81 -9.26
C LEU A 29 -6.31 1.75 -7.84
N SER A 30 -6.68 2.72 -7.02
CA SER A 30 -6.29 2.82 -5.63
C SER A 30 -7.34 2.21 -4.73
N ILE A 31 -6.93 1.27 -3.90
CA ILE A 31 -7.81 0.61 -2.93
C ILE A 31 -7.28 0.82 -1.52
N GLY A 32 -8.20 0.97 -0.58
CA GLY A 32 -7.91 1.07 0.84
C GLY A 32 -8.87 0.32 1.71
N SER A 33 -8.38 -0.14 2.84
CA SER A 33 -9.14 -0.79 3.88
C SER A 33 -9.14 0.11 5.14
N PHE A 34 -9.19 -0.46 6.32
CA PHE A 34 -9.09 0.27 7.58
C PHE A 34 -8.03 -0.33 8.51
N GLY A 35 -7.59 0.50 9.46
CA GLY A 35 -6.59 0.16 10.47
C GLY A 35 -5.16 0.52 10.06
N CYS A 36 -4.30 0.67 11.05
CA CYS A 36 -2.87 0.92 10.94
C CYS A 36 -2.18 0.39 12.20
N ASN A 37 -0.94 -0.04 12.06
CA ASN A 37 -0.09 -0.44 13.18
C ASN A 37 0.70 0.74 13.79
N PHE A 38 0.58 1.96 13.23
CA PHE A 38 1.11 3.21 13.78
C PHE A 38 -0.01 4.13 14.28
N HIS A 39 0.34 5.04 15.20
CA HIS A 39 -0.57 6.01 15.81
C HIS A 39 -0.03 7.43 15.59
N CYS A 40 0.05 7.85 14.33
CA CYS A 40 0.58 9.16 13.96
C CYS A 40 -0.46 10.26 14.23
N ASP A 41 -0.14 11.27 15.04
CA ASP A 41 -1.02 12.41 15.34
C ASP A 41 -1.32 13.25 14.08
N PHE A 42 -0.46 13.20 13.08
CA PHE A 42 -0.58 13.91 11.79
C PHE A 42 -1.18 13.05 10.67
N CYS A 43 -1.84 11.93 10.99
CA CYS A 43 -2.40 11.04 9.98
C CYS A 43 -3.51 11.73 9.19
N GLN A 44 -3.33 11.88 7.87
CA GLN A 44 -4.35 12.46 6.98
C GLN A 44 -5.61 11.60 6.90
N ASN A 45 -5.45 10.29 7.08
CA ASN A 45 -6.52 9.30 7.00
C ASN A 45 -6.88 8.71 8.37
N ALA A 46 -6.82 9.52 9.45
CA ALA A 46 -7.02 9.04 10.82
C ALA A 46 -8.36 8.29 10.98
N ILE A 47 -9.42 8.73 10.32
CA ILE A 47 -10.76 8.11 10.37
C ILE A 47 -10.69 6.63 9.98
N ILE A 48 -10.07 6.28 8.84
CA ILE A 48 -9.98 4.89 8.40
C ILE A 48 -8.82 4.13 9.05
N SER A 49 -7.79 4.85 9.54
CA SER A 49 -6.58 4.22 10.09
C SER A 49 -6.67 3.94 11.58
N GLN A 50 -7.47 4.69 12.35
CA GLN A 50 -7.45 4.67 13.82
C GLN A 50 -8.82 4.46 14.48
N GLU A 51 -9.93 4.65 13.75
CA GLU A 51 -11.26 4.46 14.32
C GLU A 51 -11.71 3.00 14.27
N ASN A 52 -12.55 2.60 15.25
CA ASN A 52 -13.01 1.23 15.41
C ASN A 52 -14.26 0.91 14.57
N HIS A 53 -14.95 1.93 14.05
CA HIS A 53 -16.18 1.78 13.26
C HIS A 53 -16.09 2.58 11.97
N VAL A 54 -15.75 1.89 10.88
CA VAL A 54 -15.66 2.47 9.55
C VAL A 54 -16.60 1.72 8.61
N GLU A 55 -17.36 2.45 7.80
CA GLU A 55 -18.17 1.84 6.74
C GLU A 55 -17.27 1.28 5.65
N TYR A 56 -17.59 0.09 5.17
CA TYR A 56 -16.85 -0.59 4.11
C TYR A 56 -17.77 -1.41 3.21
N GLU A 57 -17.34 -1.60 1.97
CA GLU A 57 -17.87 -2.59 1.06
C GLU A 57 -16.99 -3.85 1.11
N LYS A 58 -17.58 -5.03 0.98
CA LYS A 58 -16.82 -6.28 0.98
C LYS A 58 -16.60 -6.75 -0.45
N LEU A 59 -15.34 -6.88 -0.85
CA LEU A 59 -14.92 -7.35 -2.17
C LEU A 59 -13.98 -8.54 -2.05
N THR A 60 -14.05 -9.44 -3.01
CA THR A 60 -13.07 -10.52 -3.17
C THR A 60 -11.86 -10.03 -3.99
N PRO A 61 -10.72 -10.72 -3.94
CA PRO A 61 -9.58 -10.43 -4.83
C PRO A 61 -9.95 -10.43 -6.31
N GLU A 62 -10.80 -11.37 -6.74
CA GLU A 62 -11.28 -11.47 -8.13
C GLU A 62 -12.11 -10.27 -8.54
N GLU A 63 -12.98 -9.76 -7.67
CA GLU A 63 -13.79 -8.58 -7.95
C GLU A 63 -12.92 -7.33 -8.10
N VAL A 64 -11.90 -7.16 -7.24
CA VAL A 64 -10.94 -6.05 -7.34
C VAL A 64 -10.12 -6.15 -8.63
N VAL A 65 -9.59 -7.31 -8.97
CA VAL A 65 -8.78 -7.50 -10.17
C VAL A 65 -9.63 -7.33 -11.44
N ASN A 66 -10.87 -7.85 -11.47
CA ASN A 66 -11.79 -7.65 -12.58
C ASN A 66 -12.14 -6.17 -12.77
N LEU A 67 -12.33 -5.42 -11.69
CA LEU A 67 -12.51 -3.97 -11.76
C LEU A 67 -11.26 -3.29 -12.36
N ALA A 68 -10.07 -3.68 -11.92
CA ALA A 68 -8.81 -3.12 -12.45
C ALA A 68 -8.62 -3.41 -13.94
N LEU A 69 -8.97 -4.61 -14.40
CA LEU A 69 -8.91 -4.99 -15.83
C LEU A 69 -9.89 -4.19 -16.67
N ARG A 70 -11.15 -4.05 -16.22
CA ARG A 70 -12.14 -3.22 -16.89
C ARG A 70 -11.66 -1.76 -17.01
N LEU A 71 -11.12 -1.19 -15.94
CA LEU A 71 -10.57 0.16 -15.96
C LEU A 71 -9.32 0.29 -16.84
N ALA A 72 -8.55 -0.79 -17.03
CA ALA A 72 -7.43 -0.80 -17.97
C ALA A 72 -7.93 -0.63 -19.41
N ASP A 73 -8.97 -1.35 -19.79
CA ASP A 73 -9.57 -1.26 -21.13
C ASP A 73 -10.27 0.07 -21.39
N GLU A 74 -10.99 0.59 -20.38
CA GLU A 74 -11.83 1.79 -20.53
C GLU A 74 -11.09 3.11 -20.31
N GLN A 75 -10.12 3.15 -19.38
CA GLN A 75 -9.54 4.38 -18.85
C GLN A 75 -8.00 4.34 -18.72
N GLY A 76 -7.33 3.31 -19.24
CA GLY A 76 -5.88 3.21 -19.22
C GLY A 76 -5.29 2.97 -17.82
N ASN A 77 -6.04 2.32 -16.94
CA ASN A 77 -5.54 1.89 -15.63
C ASN A 77 -4.36 0.93 -15.80
N ILE A 78 -3.24 1.18 -15.14
CA ILE A 78 -2.07 0.32 -15.22
C ILE A 78 -2.06 -0.84 -14.21
N GLY A 79 -2.90 -0.79 -13.16
CA GLY A 79 -2.87 -1.80 -12.11
C GLY A 79 -3.59 -1.40 -10.84
N ILE A 80 -3.10 -1.91 -9.70
CA ILE A 80 -3.70 -1.73 -8.38
C ILE A 80 -2.66 -1.10 -7.43
N ALA A 81 -3.06 -0.03 -6.74
CA ALA A 81 -2.31 0.57 -5.64
C ALA A 81 -3.02 0.28 -4.31
N TYR A 82 -2.32 -0.40 -3.42
CA TYR A 82 -2.74 -0.68 -2.04
C TYR A 82 -2.29 0.49 -1.17
N THR A 83 -3.24 1.27 -0.64
CA THR A 83 -2.94 2.60 -0.05
C THR A 83 -4.02 3.08 0.93
N TYR A 84 -3.99 4.35 1.32
CA TYR A 84 -4.88 5.12 2.19
C TYR A 84 -4.76 4.79 3.68
N ASN A 85 -4.86 3.54 4.10
CA ASN A 85 -4.50 3.06 5.44
C ASN A 85 -3.12 2.37 5.41
N GLU A 86 -2.74 1.61 6.43
CA GLU A 86 -1.59 0.70 6.30
C GLU A 86 -2.05 -0.61 5.65
N PRO A 87 -1.73 -0.86 4.37
CA PRO A 87 -2.24 -2.04 3.67
C PRO A 87 -1.71 -3.36 4.24
N LEU A 88 -0.47 -3.37 4.77
CA LEU A 88 0.17 -4.60 5.24
C LEU A 88 -0.44 -5.20 6.53
N ILE A 89 -1.34 -4.49 7.22
CA ILE A 89 -2.16 -5.12 8.28
C ILE A 89 -3.23 -6.06 7.71
N GLY A 90 -3.61 -5.89 6.44
CA GLY A 90 -4.47 -6.78 5.66
C GLY A 90 -3.69 -7.68 4.71
N TYR A 91 -2.52 -8.14 5.12
CA TYR A 91 -1.52 -8.82 4.32
C TYR A 91 -2.10 -9.93 3.42
N GLU A 92 -2.94 -10.80 3.97
CA GLU A 92 -3.48 -11.94 3.22
C GLU A 92 -4.30 -11.50 2.02
N PHE A 93 -5.12 -10.46 2.17
CA PHE A 93 -5.90 -9.91 1.06
C PHE A 93 -5.01 -9.25 0.00
N ILE A 94 -4.01 -8.49 0.44
CA ILE A 94 -3.03 -7.85 -0.47
C ILE A 94 -2.26 -8.93 -1.25
N TYR A 95 -1.82 -9.98 -0.59
CA TYR A 95 -1.10 -11.08 -1.21
C TYR A 95 -1.94 -11.77 -2.30
N ASP A 96 -3.20 -12.11 -1.98
CA ASP A 96 -4.11 -12.76 -2.92
C ASP A 96 -4.41 -11.86 -4.13
N CYS A 97 -4.70 -10.57 -3.91
CA CYS A 97 -4.90 -9.59 -4.98
C CYS A 97 -3.64 -9.40 -5.82
N ALA A 98 -2.48 -9.19 -5.20
CA ALA A 98 -1.24 -8.90 -5.92
C ALA A 98 -0.81 -10.08 -6.80
N LYS A 99 -0.93 -11.29 -6.30
CA LYS A 99 -0.66 -12.51 -7.06
C LYS A 99 -1.59 -12.65 -8.26
N LEU A 100 -2.88 -12.39 -8.08
CA LEU A 100 -3.87 -12.47 -9.15
C LEU A 100 -3.67 -11.35 -10.19
N ALA A 101 -3.47 -10.12 -9.75
CA ALA A 101 -3.20 -8.96 -10.61
C ALA A 101 -1.92 -9.18 -11.46
N HIS A 102 -0.84 -9.67 -10.82
CA HIS A 102 0.41 -10.01 -11.50
C HIS A 102 0.21 -11.07 -12.60
N ALA A 103 -0.60 -12.10 -12.33
CA ALA A 103 -0.92 -13.14 -13.33
C ALA A 103 -1.67 -12.58 -14.55
N HIS A 104 -2.35 -11.45 -14.42
CA HIS A 104 -3.03 -10.73 -15.51
C HIS A 104 -2.20 -9.60 -16.13
N GLY A 105 -0.93 -9.44 -15.73
CA GLY A 105 -0.03 -8.41 -16.26
C GLY A 105 -0.30 -6.99 -15.73
N LEU A 106 -1.16 -6.84 -14.72
CA LEU A 106 -1.40 -5.57 -14.03
C LEU A 106 -0.25 -5.24 -13.08
N LYS A 107 0.03 -3.94 -12.93
CA LYS A 107 1.04 -3.44 -11.98
C LYS A 107 0.49 -3.44 -10.54
N ASN A 108 1.33 -3.82 -9.59
CA ASN A 108 1.03 -3.74 -8.17
C ASN A 108 1.92 -2.70 -7.49
N VAL A 109 1.30 -1.74 -6.87
CA VAL A 109 1.95 -0.65 -6.13
C VAL A 109 1.56 -0.70 -4.66
N LEU A 110 2.53 -0.59 -3.77
CA LEU A 110 2.31 -0.59 -2.33
C LEU A 110 2.73 0.75 -1.73
N VAL A 111 1.81 1.43 -1.03
CA VAL A 111 2.10 2.64 -0.24
C VAL A 111 1.98 2.28 1.23
N THR A 112 3.10 2.23 1.94
CA THR A 112 3.18 1.60 3.27
C THR A 112 4.13 2.33 4.21
N ASN A 113 3.94 2.15 5.51
CA ASN A 113 4.90 2.58 6.54
C ASN A 113 6.11 1.63 6.68
N GLY A 114 6.12 0.52 5.96
CA GLY A 114 7.23 -0.44 5.93
C GLY A 114 7.40 -1.29 7.19
N ALA A 115 6.52 -1.18 8.18
CA ALA A 115 6.67 -1.89 9.46
C ALA A 115 5.97 -3.26 9.46
N ILE A 116 6.57 -4.20 8.79
CA ILE A 116 6.16 -5.60 8.73
C ILE A 116 7.37 -6.53 8.94
N THR A 117 7.13 -7.74 9.42
CA THR A 117 8.18 -8.76 9.51
C THR A 117 8.71 -9.11 8.11
N SER A 118 10.01 -9.08 7.91
CA SER A 118 10.69 -9.26 6.61
C SER A 118 10.30 -10.55 5.87
N LYS A 119 9.95 -11.61 6.60
CA LYS A 119 9.47 -12.87 6.01
C LYS A 119 8.24 -12.65 5.12
N TYR A 120 7.22 -11.95 5.62
CA TYR A 120 6.00 -11.68 4.86
C TYR A 120 6.26 -10.75 3.69
N LEU A 121 7.18 -9.80 3.87
CA LEU A 121 7.60 -8.91 2.80
C LEU A 121 8.28 -9.68 1.65
N MET A 122 9.19 -10.60 1.97
CA MET A 122 9.84 -11.46 0.99
C MET A 122 8.86 -12.33 0.19
N ASP A 123 7.81 -12.83 0.82
CA ASP A 123 6.78 -13.61 0.14
C ASP A 123 5.94 -12.75 -0.82
N LEU A 124 5.76 -11.45 -0.52
CA LEU A 124 4.94 -10.52 -1.30
C LEU A 124 5.73 -9.86 -2.45
N LEU A 125 7.02 -9.56 -2.25
CA LEU A 125 7.86 -8.81 -3.19
C LEU A 125 7.87 -9.34 -4.63
N PRO A 126 7.80 -10.66 -4.90
CA PRO A 126 7.72 -11.17 -6.28
C PRO A 126 6.53 -10.65 -7.09
N TYR A 127 5.51 -10.12 -6.45
CA TYR A 127 4.28 -9.62 -7.07
C TYR A 127 4.17 -8.09 -7.05
N ILE A 128 5.13 -7.37 -6.42
CA ILE A 128 5.09 -5.90 -6.29
C ILE A 128 6.05 -5.24 -7.26
N ASP A 129 5.54 -4.34 -8.09
CA ASP A 129 6.31 -3.62 -9.12
C ASP A 129 6.96 -2.34 -8.57
N ALA A 130 6.29 -1.64 -7.64
CA ALA A 130 6.81 -0.44 -7.00
C ALA A 130 6.26 -0.24 -5.59
N MET A 131 7.04 0.45 -4.78
CA MET A 131 6.65 0.85 -3.42
C MET A 131 6.96 2.32 -3.17
N ASN A 132 6.03 3.01 -2.51
CA ASN A 132 6.37 4.20 -1.74
C ASN A 132 6.39 3.82 -0.27
N ILE A 133 7.53 4.01 0.39
CA ILE A 133 7.67 3.70 1.82
C ILE A 133 7.80 5.02 2.60
N ASP A 134 6.90 5.20 3.55
CA ASP A 134 6.91 6.34 4.47
C ASP A 134 8.03 6.21 5.52
N LEU A 135 9.14 6.87 5.32
CA LEU A 135 10.14 7.07 6.36
C LEU A 135 9.72 8.26 7.22
N LYS A 136 8.97 8.02 8.28
CA LYS A 136 8.28 9.06 9.07
C LYS A 136 9.22 10.02 9.81
N ALA A 137 10.42 9.54 10.18
CA ALA A 137 11.48 10.32 10.82
C ALA A 137 12.79 9.55 10.77
N PHE A 138 13.90 10.17 11.24
CA PHE A 138 15.22 9.54 11.31
C PHE A 138 15.73 9.38 12.76
N THR A 139 14.80 9.27 13.73
CA THR A 139 15.13 9.07 15.15
C THR A 139 14.23 7.98 15.76
N SER A 140 14.84 7.09 16.56
CA SER A 140 14.12 6.01 17.25
C SER A 140 13.07 6.56 18.21
N GLY A 141 13.37 7.65 18.94
CA GLY A 141 12.41 8.25 19.85
C GLY A 141 11.15 8.82 19.19
N PHE A 142 11.20 9.21 17.91
CA PHE A 142 10.00 9.56 17.16
C PHE A 142 9.19 8.30 16.81
N TYR A 143 9.84 7.25 16.32
CA TYR A 143 9.18 6.00 15.98
C TYR A 143 8.52 5.35 17.21
N GLU A 144 9.16 5.39 18.37
CA GLU A 144 8.57 4.91 19.63
C GLU A 144 7.25 5.62 19.97
N LYS A 145 7.17 6.95 19.77
CA LYS A 145 5.96 7.75 20.02
C LYS A 145 4.79 7.34 19.12
N ILE A 146 5.06 6.96 17.87
CA ILE A 146 4.02 6.54 16.92
C ILE A 146 3.77 5.02 16.94
N GLY A 147 4.41 4.28 17.84
CA GLY A 147 4.25 2.83 17.99
C GLY A 147 5.04 1.99 16.98
N GLY A 148 6.09 2.57 16.37
CA GLY A 148 6.91 1.93 15.35
C GLY A 148 8.33 1.58 15.79
N ASN A 149 9.12 1.04 14.85
CA ASN A 149 10.54 0.74 15.00
C ASN A 149 11.31 1.23 13.77
N LEU A 150 12.17 2.22 13.95
CA LEU A 150 12.97 2.83 12.87
C LEU A 150 13.88 1.81 12.18
N GLU A 151 14.57 0.98 12.94
CA GLU A 151 15.54 0.02 12.36
C GLU A 151 14.85 -1.02 11.50
N LEU A 152 13.69 -1.55 11.93
CA LEU A 152 12.87 -2.45 11.11
C LEU A 152 12.47 -1.80 9.79
N VAL A 153 12.01 -0.55 9.81
CA VAL A 153 11.61 0.17 8.59
C VAL A 153 12.81 0.38 7.66
N LYS A 154 13.97 0.78 8.20
CA LYS A 154 15.21 0.93 7.42
C LYS A 154 15.68 -0.38 6.78
N GLU A 155 15.67 -1.47 7.54
CA GLU A 155 16.00 -2.80 7.04
C GLU A 155 15.07 -3.22 5.90
N ASN A 156 13.77 -2.98 6.04
CA ASN A 156 12.78 -3.27 5.01
C ASN A 156 12.93 -2.37 3.77
N ILE A 157 13.28 -1.09 3.92
CA ILE A 157 13.62 -0.21 2.79
C ILE A 157 14.79 -0.79 1.99
N ILE A 158 15.87 -1.17 2.67
CA ILE A 158 17.06 -1.77 2.03
C ILE A 158 16.67 -3.09 1.34
N LEU A 159 15.91 -3.94 2.02
CA LEU A 159 15.42 -5.20 1.45
C LEU A 159 14.60 -4.95 0.19
N CYS A 160 13.56 -4.10 0.26
CA CYS A 160 12.68 -3.83 -0.88
C CYS A 160 13.43 -3.23 -2.08
N SER A 161 14.38 -2.33 -1.84
CA SER A 161 15.15 -1.68 -2.92
C SER A 161 16.01 -2.66 -3.74
N ALA A 162 16.27 -3.85 -3.21
CA ALA A 162 16.99 -4.91 -3.94
C ALA A 162 16.07 -5.71 -4.89
N TYR A 163 14.74 -5.60 -4.77
CA TYR A 163 13.78 -6.44 -5.50
C TYR A 163 12.80 -5.65 -6.35
N THR A 164 12.49 -4.41 -5.99
CA THR A 164 11.47 -3.60 -6.68
C THR A 164 11.85 -2.12 -6.71
N HIS A 165 11.10 -1.32 -7.47
CA HIS A 165 11.27 0.13 -7.48
C HIS A 165 10.78 0.72 -6.15
N VAL A 166 11.63 1.48 -5.45
CA VAL A 166 11.30 2.10 -4.16
C VAL A 166 11.51 3.61 -4.22
N GLU A 167 10.48 4.36 -3.85
CA GLU A 167 10.57 5.79 -3.54
C GLU A 167 10.20 6.03 -2.07
N LEU A 168 10.78 7.05 -1.45
CA LEU A 168 10.54 7.35 -0.05
C LEU A 168 9.77 8.65 0.12
N THR A 169 8.85 8.67 1.07
CA THR A 169 8.20 9.90 1.53
C THR A 169 8.61 10.19 2.97
N THR A 170 9.02 11.43 3.24
CA THR A 170 9.31 11.93 4.59
C THR A 170 8.59 13.25 4.80
N LEU A 171 7.82 13.35 5.87
CA LEU A 171 7.21 14.60 6.32
C LEU A 171 8.25 15.40 7.12
N ILE A 172 8.45 16.65 6.74
CA ILE A 172 9.41 17.58 7.36
C ILE A 172 8.66 18.69 8.10
#